data_a09967af7415d4dc1f5822d3ff40f673
#
_entry.id   a09967af7415d4dc1f5822d3ff40f673
#
_cell.length_a   1.000
_cell.length_b   1.000
_cell.length_c   1.000
_cell.angle_alpha   90.00
_cell.angle_beta   90.00
_cell.angle_gamma   90.00
#
_symmetry.space_group_name_H-M   'P 1'
#
loop_
_entity.id
_entity.type
_entity.pdbx_description
1 polymer ?
#
loop_
_entity_poly.entity_id
_entity_poly.type
_entity_poly.pdbx_seq_one_letter_code
_entity_poly.pdbx_strand_id
1 'polypeptide(L)'
;MKAFFYTFGCKVNQYETENIKEAMLSEGYEVTEDYADAEVCVVNTCTVTAQSDSKCRQLIHKIKKANPECLIVLAGCFPQAFEKEASALDECGIIVGTGAKKEIPALIKRYITSGERIIRIVPRERGEAFEKMTNSGADQKTRAYIKIQDGCDQYCTYCIIPTARGHICSKPLEDIAPEVQQLVDSGHKEIILTGINLCCYGRDFKNGTRLIDAVEAACGCDGDYRVRIGSVEPELISDEDILRMSKLEKLCSHFHLSLQSGCDETLKRMNRHYDTAEYAELCEKLRRHFPNCAITTDIMVGFPQETDEEFEKSLAFAKNISFAETHIFPYSRRPTTVADKMKGQLDRKTKHSRAAQMADVCNETKALYLKSLVGTVQEVLFEKETSPQWHQGHAPNYVTVKIPRTSEEVSLRRQLLKIEITSSDGEFCYGKLI
;
A
#
# COMPACT_ATOMS: atom_id res chain seq x y z
N MET A 1 1.04 -6.50 -30.23
CA MET A 1 2.21 -6.86 -29.39
C MET A 1 1.73 -7.31 -28.03
N LYS A 2 2.30 -8.42 -27.50
CA LYS A 2 1.97 -8.93 -26.17
C LYS A 2 2.81 -8.24 -25.11
N ALA A 3 2.17 -7.77 -24.04
CA ALA A 3 2.80 -7.10 -22.92
C ALA A 3 2.55 -7.85 -21.60
N PHE A 4 3.62 -8.06 -20.83
CA PHE A 4 3.58 -8.60 -19.49
C PHE A 4 3.86 -7.49 -18.46
N PHE A 5 3.12 -7.50 -17.34
CA PHE A 5 3.26 -6.50 -16.31
C PHE A 5 3.59 -7.16 -14.97
N TYR A 6 4.61 -6.65 -14.30
CA TYR A 6 4.94 -7.07 -12.95
C TYR A 6 5.13 -5.88 -12.02
N THR A 7 4.47 -5.93 -10.86
CA THR A 7 4.53 -4.84 -9.87
C THR A 7 5.18 -5.32 -8.59
N PHE A 8 6.29 -4.68 -8.23
CA PHE A 8 6.84 -4.76 -6.90
C PHE A 8 6.31 -3.60 -6.05
N GLY A 9 6.03 -3.84 -4.77
CA GLY A 9 5.85 -2.80 -3.77
C GLY A 9 4.42 -2.50 -3.37
N CYS A 10 4.10 -1.21 -3.23
CA CYS A 10 2.92 -0.71 -2.55
C CYS A 10 1.70 -0.57 -3.47
N LYS A 11 0.57 -0.19 -2.85
CA LYS A 11 -0.70 0.09 -3.55
C LYS A 11 -0.58 1.22 -4.59
N VAL A 12 0.30 2.21 -4.33
CA VAL A 12 0.62 3.27 -5.30
C VAL A 12 1.23 2.68 -6.57
N ASN A 13 2.20 1.76 -6.44
CA ASN A 13 2.78 1.10 -7.61
C ASN A 13 1.75 0.23 -8.35
N GLN A 14 0.82 -0.41 -7.64
CA GLN A 14 -0.26 -1.18 -8.27
C GLN A 14 -1.17 -0.28 -9.09
N TYR A 15 -1.63 0.84 -8.53
CA TYR A 15 -2.41 1.84 -9.25
C TYR A 15 -1.67 2.32 -10.50
N GLU A 16 -0.40 2.67 -10.39
CA GLU A 16 0.40 3.15 -11.51
C GLU A 16 0.58 2.09 -12.61
N THR A 17 0.76 0.81 -12.22
CA THR A 17 0.86 -0.29 -13.20
C THR A 17 -0.45 -0.52 -13.94
N GLU A 18 -1.59 -0.48 -13.25
CA GLU A 18 -2.91 -0.60 -13.92
C GLU A 18 -3.12 0.53 -14.93
N ASN A 19 -2.75 1.75 -14.60
CA ASN A 19 -2.85 2.88 -15.55
C ASN A 19 -1.92 2.72 -16.76
N ILE A 20 -0.69 2.25 -16.55
CA ILE A 20 0.23 1.95 -17.68
C ILE A 20 -0.36 0.86 -18.57
N LYS A 21 -0.91 -0.19 -17.94
CA LYS A 21 -1.56 -1.30 -18.63
C LYS A 21 -2.75 -0.82 -19.48
N GLU A 22 -3.63 0.00 -18.92
CA GLU A 22 -4.77 0.58 -19.64
C GLU A 22 -4.31 1.45 -20.83
N ALA A 23 -3.31 2.30 -20.63
CA ALA A 23 -2.75 3.10 -21.71
C ALA A 23 -2.18 2.23 -22.84
N MET A 24 -1.50 1.13 -22.51
CA MET A 24 -0.97 0.20 -23.51
C MET A 24 -2.10 -0.59 -24.21
N LEU A 25 -3.12 -1.02 -23.49
CA LEU A 25 -4.31 -1.68 -24.08
C LEU A 25 -5.01 -0.75 -25.09
N SER A 26 -5.17 0.54 -24.77
CA SER A 26 -5.77 1.52 -25.68
C SER A 26 -4.96 1.75 -26.96
N GLU A 27 -3.66 1.45 -26.93
CA GLU A 27 -2.76 1.49 -28.08
C GLU A 27 -2.66 0.14 -28.83
N GLY A 28 -3.48 -0.86 -28.47
CA GLY A 28 -3.59 -2.13 -29.17
C GLY A 28 -2.61 -3.21 -28.70
N TYR A 29 -2.01 -3.06 -27.50
CA TYR A 29 -1.26 -4.15 -26.88
C TYR A 29 -2.22 -5.20 -26.30
N GLU A 30 -1.79 -6.45 -26.29
CA GLU A 30 -2.49 -7.56 -25.62
C GLU A 30 -1.75 -7.93 -24.32
N VAL A 31 -2.48 -8.20 -23.25
CA VAL A 31 -1.88 -8.61 -21.98
C VAL A 31 -1.67 -10.11 -21.96
N THR A 32 -0.47 -10.53 -21.55
CA THR A 32 -0.15 -11.95 -21.27
C THR A 32 0.22 -12.12 -19.80
N GLU A 33 -0.07 -13.29 -19.25
CA GLU A 33 0.32 -13.69 -17.88
C GLU A 33 1.70 -14.36 -17.83
N ASP A 34 2.26 -14.72 -18.99
CA ASP A 34 3.59 -15.34 -19.09
C ASP A 34 4.59 -14.38 -19.78
N TYR A 35 5.65 -14.06 -19.04
CA TYR A 35 6.73 -13.23 -19.58
C TYR A 35 7.53 -13.93 -20.71
N ALA A 36 7.47 -15.24 -20.81
CA ALA A 36 8.12 -15.97 -21.90
C ALA A 36 7.49 -15.66 -23.27
N ASP A 37 6.18 -15.36 -23.29
CA ASP A 37 5.41 -15.02 -24.49
C ASP A 37 5.34 -13.51 -24.75
N ALA A 38 5.92 -12.68 -23.88
CA ALA A 38 5.80 -11.24 -23.98
C ALA A 38 6.85 -10.63 -24.91
N GLU A 39 6.43 -9.72 -25.79
CA GLU A 39 7.34 -8.88 -26.58
C GLU A 39 7.85 -7.69 -25.77
N VAL A 40 7.06 -7.24 -24.79
CA VAL A 40 7.38 -6.15 -23.85
C VAL A 40 7.07 -6.58 -22.42
N CYS A 41 8.02 -6.42 -21.51
CA CYS A 41 7.83 -6.64 -20.07
C CYS A 41 7.98 -5.32 -19.33
N VAL A 42 6.90 -4.83 -18.71
CA VAL A 42 6.92 -3.64 -17.83
C VAL A 42 7.07 -4.08 -16.37
N VAL A 43 8.21 -3.73 -15.77
CA VAL A 43 8.53 -4.05 -14.37
C VAL A 43 8.50 -2.78 -13.54
N ASN A 44 7.40 -2.54 -12.82
CA ASN A 44 7.25 -1.39 -11.93
C ASN A 44 7.80 -1.73 -10.53
N THR A 45 8.76 -0.96 -10.03
CA THR A 45 9.63 -1.35 -8.93
C THR A 45 9.44 -0.53 -7.68
N CYS A 46 9.65 -1.20 -6.55
CA CYS A 46 9.81 -0.63 -5.23
C CYS A 46 11.28 -0.65 -4.82
N THR A 47 11.66 0.23 -3.89
CA THR A 47 13.02 0.30 -3.35
C THR A 47 13.05 0.55 -1.84
N VAL A 48 11.96 0.31 -1.14
CA VAL A 48 11.87 0.48 0.33
C VAL A 48 12.81 -0.47 1.05
N THR A 49 13.04 -1.67 0.52
CA THR A 49 13.98 -2.65 1.09
C THR A 49 15.02 -3.12 0.05
N ALA A 50 16.23 -3.45 0.53
CA ALA A 50 17.27 -4.04 -0.33
C ALA A 50 16.84 -5.38 -0.95
N GLN A 51 15.96 -6.12 -0.28
CA GLN A 51 15.40 -7.37 -0.80
C GLN A 51 14.52 -7.13 -2.03
N SER A 52 13.74 -6.02 -2.07
CA SER A 52 12.95 -5.66 -3.25
C SER A 52 13.83 -5.43 -4.48
N ASP A 53 14.94 -4.72 -4.31
CA ASP A 53 15.89 -4.47 -5.41
C ASP A 53 16.54 -5.77 -5.91
N SER A 54 16.88 -6.67 -4.97
CA SER A 54 17.43 -7.99 -5.32
C SER A 54 16.44 -8.84 -6.12
N LYS A 55 15.18 -8.90 -5.67
CA LYS A 55 14.10 -9.61 -6.38
C LYS A 55 13.83 -9.03 -7.77
N CYS A 56 13.91 -7.70 -7.90
CA CYS A 56 13.75 -7.02 -9.19
C CYS A 56 14.84 -7.47 -10.18
N ARG A 57 16.12 -7.41 -9.79
CA ARG A 57 17.23 -7.86 -10.64
C ARG A 57 17.11 -9.35 -11.02
N GLN A 58 16.71 -10.20 -10.08
CA GLN A 58 16.46 -11.62 -10.35
C GLN A 58 15.34 -11.83 -11.37
N LEU A 59 14.26 -11.04 -11.29
CA LEU A 59 13.16 -11.12 -12.28
C LEU A 59 13.63 -10.71 -13.67
N ILE A 60 14.34 -9.58 -13.79
CA ILE A 60 14.90 -9.09 -15.06
C ILE A 60 15.76 -10.20 -15.73
N HIS A 61 16.65 -10.79 -14.95
CA HIS A 61 17.51 -11.91 -15.42
C HIS A 61 16.69 -13.12 -15.87
N LYS A 62 15.63 -13.49 -15.11
CA LYS A 62 14.72 -14.60 -15.50
C LYS A 62 14.00 -14.32 -16.80
N ILE A 63 13.48 -13.10 -16.99
CA ILE A 63 12.81 -12.68 -18.21
C ILE A 63 13.76 -12.81 -19.39
N LYS A 64 14.95 -12.22 -19.31
CA LYS A 64 15.93 -12.27 -20.41
C LYS A 64 16.45 -13.68 -20.71
N LYS A 65 16.55 -14.53 -19.70
CA LYS A 65 16.91 -15.94 -19.91
C LYS A 65 15.82 -16.72 -20.62
N ALA A 66 14.55 -16.46 -20.35
CA ALA A 66 13.41 -17.13 -20.98
C ALA A 66 13.10 -16.57 -22.37
N ASN A 67 13.22 -15.25 -22.53
CA ASN A 67 12.96 -14.54 -23.78
C ASN A 67 14.03 -13.45 -24.02
N PRO A 68 15.13 -13.77 -24.71
CA PRO A 68 16.22 -12.82 -24.96
C PRO A 68 15.80 -11.57 -25.75
N GLU A 69 14.81 -11.69 -26.64
CA GLU A 69 14.33 -10.59 -27.49
C GLU A 69 13.33 -9.67 -26.79
N CYS A 70 12.78 -10.07 -25.64
CA CYS A 70 11.80 -9.27 -24.92
C CYS A 70 12.35 -7.88 -24.54
N LEU A 71 11.64 -6.82 -24.90
CA LEU A 71 11.94 -5.47 -24.42
C LEU A 71 11.56 -5.35 -22.93
N ILE A 72 12.54 -5.10 -22.07
CA ILE A 72 12.28 -4.83 -20.65
C ILE A 72 12.23 -3.33 -20.43
N VAL A 73 11.09 -2.87 -19.88
CA VAL A 73 10.85 -1.52 -19.36
C VAL A 73 10.95 -1.57 -17.84
N LEU A 74 12.03 -1.06 -17.28
CA LEU A 74 12.23 -0.93 -15.84
C LEU A 74 11.68 0.43 -15.38
N ALA A 75 10.70 0.45 -14.49
CA ALA A 75 10.08 1.69 -14.01
C ALA A 75 10.00 1.76 -12.50
N GLY A 76 9.82 2.96 -11.94
CA GLY A 76 9.42 3.14 -10.55
C GLY A 76 10.48 3.65 -9.60
N CYS A 77 10.37 3.25 -8.32
CA CYS A 77 11.18 3.81 -7.24
C CYS A 77 12.67 3.39 -7.32
N PHE A 78 12.95 2.17 -7.78
CA PHE A 78 14.34 1.71 -7.86
C PHE A 78 15.18 2.54 -8.84
N PRO A 79 14.79 2.70 -10.12
CA PRO A 79 15.56 3.55 -11.03
C PRO A 79 15.59 5.03 -10.59
N GLN A 80 14.55 5.53 -9.95
CA GLN A 80 14.54 6.92 -9.47
C GLN A 80 15.54 7.16 -8.33
N ALA A 81 15.63 6.24 -7.37
CA ALA A 81 16.48 6.39 -6.19
C ALA A 81 17.94 5.96 -6.44
N PHE A 82 18.15 5.02 -7.35
CA PHE A 82 19.45 4.39 -7.64
C PHE A 82 19.71 4.35 -9.15
N GLU A 83 19.76 5.54 -9.76
CA GLU A 83 19.92 5.69 -11.21
C GLU A 83 21.14 4.96 -11.76
N LYS A 84 22.30 5.06 -11.07
CA LYS A 84 23.54 4.42 -11.51
C LYS A 84 23.41 2.90 -11.57
N GLU A 85 22.86 2.31 -10.52
CA GLU A 85 22.66 0.86 -10.40
C GLU A 85 21.60 0.37 -11.39
N ALA A 86 20.53 1.13 -11.62
CA ALA A 86 19.50 0.79 -12.59
C ALA A 86 20.04 0.91 -14.03
N SER A 87 20.80 1.97 -14.31
CA SER A 87 21.42 2.19 -15.62
C SER A 87 22.47 1.15 -15.98
N ALA A 88 23.06 0.46 -15.01
CA ALA A 88 23.98 -0.64 -15.23
C ALA A 88 23.31 -1.97 -15.61
N LEU A 89 21.96 -2.03 -15.62
CA LEU A 89 21.20 -3.20 -16.07
C LEU A 89 21.02 -3.18 -17.59
N ASP A 90 22.01 -3.69 -18.32
CA ASP A 90 22.03 -3.68 -19.79
C ASP A 90 20.88 -4.48 -20.43
N GLU A 91 20.25 -5.37 -19.66
CA GLU A 91 19.06 -6.11 -20.09
C GLU A 91 17.83 -5.23 -20.29
N CYS A 92 17.80 -4.03 -19.71
CA CYS A 92 16.68 -3.10 -19.80
C CYS A 92 16.87 -2.15 -20.97
N GLY A 93 16.00 -2.23 -21.98
CA GLY A 93 15.99 -1.30 -23.10
C GLY A 93 15.45 0.08 -22.76
N ILE A 94 14.52 0.14 -21.79
CA ILE A 94 13.92 1.39 -21.31
C ILE A 94 13.98 1.44 -19.79
N ILE A 95 14.42 2.57 -19.23
CA ILE A 95 14.49 2.82 -17.79
C ILE A 95 13.76 4.12 -17.49
N VAL A 96 12.75 4.07 -16.60
CA VAL A 96 11.87 5.21 -16.33
C VAL A 96 11.79 5.44 -14.81
N GLY A 97 11.97 6.68 -14.38
CA GLY A 97 11.76 7.09 -12.99
C GLY A 97 10.29 7.13 -12.58
N THR A 98 10.02 7.74 -11.42
CA THR A 98 8.65 7.87 -10.89
C THR A 98 7.84 8.97 -11.56
N GLY A 99 8.47 9.98 -12.18
CA GLY A 99 7.82 11.17 -12.74
C GLY A 99 7.50 11.10 -14.24
N ALA A 100 7.75 9.97 -14.92
CA ALA A 100 7.57 9.85 -16.36
C ALA A 100 6.84 8.57 -16.79
N LYS A 101 6.08 7.96 -15.90
CA LYS A 101 5.43 6.65 -16.17
C LYS A 101 4.37 6.73 -17.25
N LYS A 102 3.66 7.84 -17.39
CA LYS A 102 2.69 8.06 -18.47
C LYS A 102 3.33 8.09 -19.86
N GLU A 103 4.64 8.35 -19.95
CA GLU A 103 5.38 8.38 -21.21
C GLU A 103 5.73 6.97 -21.72
N ILE A 104 5.58 5.92 -20.90
CA ILE A 104 6.03 4.55 -21.22
C ILE A 104 5.53 4.05 -22.59
N PRO A 105 4.24 4.18 -22.96
CA PRO A 105 3.80 3.72 -24.28
C PRO A 105 4.52 4.43 -25.42
N ALA A 106 4.73 5.74 -25.34
CA ALA A 106 5.46 6.53 -26.34
C ALA A 106 6.95 6.16 -26.39
N LEU A 107 7.57 5.90 -25.21
CA LEU A 107 8.97 5.47 -25.15
C LEU A 107 9.18 4.10 -25.77
N ILE A 108 8.22 3.17 -25.61
CA ILE A 108 8.25 1.86 -26.27
C ILE A 108 8.23 2.02 -27.80
N LYS A 109 7.32 2.84 -28.33
CA LYS A 109 7.26 3.12 -29.78
C LYS A 109 8.57 3.72 -30.29
N ARG A 110 9.15 4.66 -29.55
CA ARG A 110 10.44 5.26 -29.90
C ARG A 110 11.55 4.21 -29.91
N TYR A 111 11.64 3.35 -28.89
CA TYR A 111 12.63 2.27 -28.82
C TYR A 111 12.50 1.31 -30.00
N ILE A 112 11.29 0.89 -30.35
CA ILE A 112 11.03 -0.01 -31.49
C ILE A 112 11.50 0.61 -32.79
N THR A 113 11.37 1.92 -32.96
CA THR A 113 11.73 2.64 -34.18
C THR A 113 13.25 2.89 -34.29
N SER A 114 13.90 3.27 -33.17
CA SER A 114 15.30 3.68 -33.18
C SER A 114 16.29 2.56 -32.85
N GLY A 115 15.84 1.55 -32.08
CA GLY A 115 16.72 0.53 -31.48
C GLY A 115 17.61 1.07 -30.34
N GLU A 116 17.50 2.34 -30.00
CA GLU A 116 18.34 2.98 -28.99
C GLU A 116 17.79 2.82 -27.61
N ARG A 117 18.67 2.48 -26.65
CA ARG A 117 18.33 2.42 -25.22
C ARG A 117 17.90 3.77 -24.68
N ILE A 118 16.83 3.78 -23.88
CA ILE A 118 16.25 5.03 -23.36
C ILE A 118 16.32 5.03 -21.82
N ILE A 119 16.91 6.09 -21.25
CA ILE A 119 16.88 6.36 -19.82
C ILE A 119 16.14 7.68 -19.61
N ARG A 120 15.01 7.60 -18.90
CA ARG A 120 14.12 8.74 -18.65
C ARG A 120 13.84 8.86 -17.14
N ILE A 121 14.80 9.41 -16.40
CA ILE A 121 14.70 9.69 -14.96
C ILE A 121 14.60 11.20 -14.80
N VAL A 122 13.44 11.66 -14.33
CA VAL A 122 13.15 13.08 -14.15
C VAL A 122 13.24 13.39 -12.66
N PRO A 123 14.03 14.39 -12.24
CA PRO A 123 13.99 14.88 -10.87
C PRO A 123 12.56 15.27 -10.49
N ARG A 124 12.18 15.03 -9.23
CA ARG A 124 10.88 15.43 -8.69
C ARG A 124 11.05 16.76 -7.96
N GLU A 125 10.51 17.80 -8.56
CA GLU A 125 10.64 19.16 -8.03
C GLU A 125 9.47 19.52 -7.10
N ARG A 126 9.67 20.53 -6.25
CA ARG A 126 8.60 21.05 -5.39
C ARG A 126 7.62 21.89 -6.24
N GLY A 127 6.32 21.63 -6.05
CA GLY A 127 5.25 22.34 -6.77
C GLY A 127 4.94 21.77 -8.16
N GLU A 128 5.45 20.59 -8.50
CA GLU A 128 5.00 19.86 -9.68
C GLU A 128 3.50 19.54 -9.59
N ALA A 129 2.82 19.61 -10.73
CA ALA A 129 1.44 19.19 -10.83
C ALA A 129 1.32 17.68 -10.61
N PHE A 130 0.25 17.25 -9.95
CA PHE A 130 -0.05 15.83 -9.78
C PHE A 130 -0.18 15.15 -11.16
N GLU A 131 0.54 14.05 -11.35
CA GLU A 131 0.47 13.29 -12.60
C GLU A 131 -0.93 12.68 -12.75
N LYS A 132 -1.73 13.26 -13.65
CA LYS A 132 -3.07 12.74 -13.96
C LYS A 132 -2.93 11.39 -14.63
N MET A 133 -3.30 10.36 -13.91
CA MET A 133 -3.51 9.00 -14.38
C MET A 133 -4.93 8.65 -13.92
N THR A 134 -5.74 8.08 -14.80
CA THR A 134 -7.12 7.69 -14.49
C THR A 134 -7.27 6.19 -14.66
N ASN A 135 -7.87 5.56 -13.66
CA ASN A 135 -8.23 4.15 -13.74
C ASN A 135 -9.65 4.05 -14.31
N SER A 136 -9.79 3.41 -15.48
CA SER A 136 -11.11 3.22 -16.11
C SER A 136 -11.98 2.16 -15.43
N GLY A 137 -11.42 1.37 -14.51
CA GLY A 137 -12.11 0.25 -13.90
C GLY A 137 -12.27 -0.97 -14.83
N ALA A 138 -11.53 -1.01 -15.92
CA ALA A 138 -11.59 -2.11 -16.88
C ALA A 138 -11.09 -3.45 -16.32
N ASP A 139 -10.34 -3.42 -15.21
CA ASP A 139 -9.95 -4.63 -14.52
C ASP A 139 -11.17 -5.27 -13.83
N GLN A 140 -11.19 -6.59 -13.79
CA GLN A 140 -12.29 -7.33 -13.16
C GLN A 140 -12.06 -7.57 -11.65
N LYS A 141 -11.27 -6.71 -10.97
CA LYS A 141 -11.04 -6.83 -9.54
C LYS A 141 -12.26 -6.41 -8.73
N THR A 142 -12.32 -6.86 -7.50
CA THR A 142 -13.39 -6.52 -6.55
C THR A 142 -13.16 -5.14 -5.93
N ARG A 143 -11.89 -4.75 -5.79
CA ARG A 143 -11.42 -3.48 -5.21
C ARG A 143 -10.63 -2.68 -6.24
N ALA A 144 -10.75 -1.37 -6.16
CA ALA A 144 -9.94 -0.44 -6.95
C ALA A 144 -9.11 0.47 -6.05
N TYR A 145 -7.93 0.85 -6.54
CA TYR A 145 -7.07 1.83 -5.89
C TYR A 145 -7.20 3.18 -6.60
N ILE A 146 -7.24 4.25 -5.81
CA ILE A 146 -7.11 5.62 -6.32
C ILE A 146 -5.92 6.26 -5.62
N LYS A 147 -4.92 6.68 -6.40
CA LYS A 147 -3.80 7.46 -5.90
C LYS A 147 -4.23 8.92 -5.78
N ILE A 148 -4.36 9.42 -4.55
CA ILE A 148 -4.73 10.80 -4.29
C ILE A 148 -3.54 11.66 -3.84
N GLN A 149 -2.41 11.04 -3.47
CA GLN A 149 -1.24 11.74 -2.95
C GLN A 149 0.03 11.01 -3.37
N ASP A 150 1.13 11.74 -3.62
CA ASP A 150 2.46 11.22 -3.91
C ASP A 150 3.52 12.08 -3.18
N GLY A 151 4.75 11.53 -3.04
CA GLY A 151 5.84 12.18 -2.35
C GLY A 151 5.64 12.32 -0.84
N CYS A 152 6.72 12.72 -0.11
CA CYS A 152 6.68 12.88 1.34
C CYS A 152 7.79 13.81 1.82
N ASP A 153 7.45 14.78 2.69
CA ASP A 153 8.38 15.74 3.29
C ASP A 153 8.64 15.44 4.78
N GLN A 154 8.39 14.21 5.29
CA GLN A 154 8.64 13.84 6.69
C GLN A 154 10.12 13.55 6.99
N TYR A 155 10.88 13.13 6.01
CA TYR A 155 12.32 12.84 6.14
C TYR A 155 12.68 11.92 7.31
N CYS A 156 11.88 10.87 7.56
CA CYS A 156 12.23 9.85 8.53
C CYS A 156 13.64 9.31 8.22
N THR A 157 14.48 9.10 9.26
CA THR A 157 15.91 8.84 9.08
C THR A 157 16.25 7.57 8.29
N TYR A 158 15.34 6.61 8.23
CA TYR A 158 15.47 5.34 7.50
C TYR A 158 14.88 5.38 6.08
N CYS A 159 14.15 6.44 5.72
CA CYS A 159 13.26 6.41 4.57
C CYS A 159 13.95 6.92 3.29
N ILE A 160 13.83 6.13 2.22
CA ILE A 160 14.33 6.45 0.88
C ILE A 160 13.28 7.20 0.03
N ILE A 161 12.05 7.31 0.51
CA ILE A 161 10.93 7.85 -0.25
C ILE A 161 11.15 9.29 -0.73
N PRO A 162 11.68 10.23 0.06
CA PRO A 162 11.96 11.57 -0.44
C PRO A 162 12.85 11.58 -1.68
N THR A 163 13.82 10.66 -1.75
CA THR A 163 14.68 10.50 -2.94
C THR A 163 13.93 9.86 -4.11
N ALA A 164 13.07 8.87 -3.83
CA ALA A 164 12.39 8.09 -4.86
C ALA A 164 11.11 8.77 -5.40
N ARG A 165 10.42 9.55 -4.57
CA ARG A 165 9.10 10.11 -4.87
C ARG A 165 9.03 11.64 -4.78
N GLY A 166 10.09 12.28 -4.27
CA GLY A 166 10.16 13.72 -4.12
C GLY A 166 9.20 14.29 -3.09
N HIS A 167 8.82 15.56 -3.29
CA HIS A 167 7.99 16.33 -2.39
C HIS A 167 6.50 15.95 -2.48
N ILE A 168 5.73 16.41 -1.48
CA ILE A 168 4.28 16.25 -1.43
C ILE A 168 3.66 16.81 -2.71
N CYS A 169 2.79 16.00 -3.32
CA CYS A 169 2.00 16.34 -4.48
C CYS A 169 0.62 15.67 -4.34
N SER A 170 -0.44 16.45 -4.38
CA SER A 170 -1.82 15.98 -4.15
C SER A 170 -2.66 16.06 -5.43
N LYS A 171 -3.52 15.05 -5.60
CA LYS A 171 -4.53 15.06 -6.67
C LYS A 171 -5.54 16.17 -6.39
N PRO A 172 -5.94 17.00 -7.40
CA PRO A 172 -6.98 17.98 -7.23
C PRO A 172 -8.25 17.38 -6.62
N LEU A 173 -8.86 18.06 -5.65
CA LEU A 173 -10.02 17.56 -4.92
C LEU A 173 -11.20 17.25 -5.86
N GLU A 174 -11.39 18.11 -6.85
CA GLU A 174 -12.43 17.99 -7.88
C GLU A 174 -12.26 16.75 -8.79
N ASP A 175 -11.07 16.18 -8.88
CA ASP A 175 -10.80 14.99 -9.69
C ASP A 175 -11.11 13.68 -8.94
N ILE A 176 -11.38 13.72 -7.62
CA ILE A 176 -11.56 12.50 -6.79
C ILE A 176 -12.93 11.88 -7.02
N ALA A 177 -14.00 12.65 -6.81
CA ALA A 177 -15.37 12.11 -6.93
C ALA A 177 -15.68 11.55 -8.34
N PRO A 178 -15.29 12.21 -9.45
CA PRO A 178 -15.50 11.65 -10.78
C PRO A 178 -14.80 10.31 -11.00
N GLU A 179 -13.56 10.15 -10.52
CA GLU A 179 -12.83 8.88 -10.64
C GLU A 179 -13.45 7.77 -9.77
N VAL A 180 -13.88 8.12 -8.55
CA VAL A 180 -14.61 7.18 -7.68
C VAL A 180 -15.90 6.72 -8.35
N GLN A 181 -16.71 7.65 -8.88
CA GLN A 181 -17.98 7.31 -9.53
C GLN A 181 -17.76 6.39 -10.73
N GLN A 182 -16.78 6.69 -11.58
CA GLN A 182 -16.42 5.83 -12.71
C GLN A 182 -16.07 4.39 -12.28
N LEU A 183 -15.31 4.23 -11.19
CA LEU A 183 -14.98 2.90 -10.66
C LEU A 183 -16.18 2.18 -10.08
N VAL A 184 -17.07 2.89 -9.39
CA VAL A 184 -18.32 2.34 -8.85
C VAL A 184 -19.24 1.89 -9.98
N ASP A 185 -19.41 2.70 -11.02
CA ASP A 185 -20.21 2.38 -12.21
C ASP A 185 -19.64 1.17 -12.98
N SER A 186 -18.31 0.95 -12.91
CA SER A 186 -17.64 -0.25 -13.44
C SER A 186 -17.83 -1.49 -12.56
N GLY A 187 -18.54 -1.38 -11.43
CA GLY A 187 -18.90 -2.49 -10.53
C GLY A 187 -17.92 -2.78 -9.41
N HIS A 188 -16.97 -1.88 -9.11
CA HIS A 188 -16.12 -2.01 -7.94
C HIS A 188 -16.90 -1.71 -6.66
N LYS A 189 -16.71 -2.56 -5.65
CA LYS A 189 -17.45 -2.49 -4.38
C LYS A 189 -16.62 -1.92 -3.22
N GLU A 190 -15.32 -1.81 -3.38
CA GLU A 190 -14.44 -1.14 -2.41
C GLU A 190 -13.43 -0.25 -3.13
N ILE A 191 -13.41 1.03 -2.78
CA ILE A 191 -12.47 2.02 -3.29
C ILE A 191 -11.44 2.30 -2.20
N ILE A 192 -10.16 2.14 -2.52
CA ILE A 192 -9.06 2.33 -1.58
C ILE A 192 -8.32 3.60 -1.95
N LEU A 193 -8.45 4.64 -1.12
CA LEU A 193 -7.64 5.84 -1.25
C LEU A 193 -6.20 5.52 -0.85
N THR A 194 -5.26 5.77 -1.74
CA THR A 194 -3.86 5.44 -1.52
C THR A 194 -2.95 6.63 -1.81
N GLY A 195 -1.82 6.64 -1.13
CA GLY A 195 -0.78 7.66 -1.27
C GLY A 195 0.51 7.18 -0.63
N ILE A 196 1.52 8.00 -0.70
CA ILE A 196 2.80 7.78 0.00
C ILE A 196 2.68 8.20 1.47
N ASN A 197 2.04 9.34 1.72
CA ASN A 197 1.65 9.82 3.04
C ASN A 197 0.30 10.54 2.91
N LEU A 198 -0.77 9.80 3.08
CA LEU A 198 -2.13 10.31 2.87
C LEU A 198 -2.46 11.51 3.75
N CYS A 199 -1.95 11.55 4.98
CA CYS A 199 -2.21 12.66 5.90
C CYS A 199 -1.58 13.99 5.45
N CYS A 200 -0.66 13.95 4.48
CA CYS A 200 -0.11 15.14 3.85
C CYS A 200 -0.94 15.64 2.65
N TYR A 201 -2.04 14.96 2.30
CA TYR A 201 -2.92 15.40 1.20
C TYR A 201 -3.40 16.85 1.42
N GLY A 202 -3.33 17.64 0.35
CA GLY A 202 -3.78 19.03 0.32
C GLY A 202 -2.81 20.05 0.87
N ARG A 203 -1.72 19.66 1.55
CA ARG A 203 -0.74 20.60 2.13
C ARG A 203 -0.03 21.44 1.07
N ASP A 204 0.15 20.91 -0.12
CA ASP A 204 0.74 21.60 -1.28
C ASP A 204 -0.19 22.63 -1.88
N PHE A 205 -1.51 22.51 -1.69
CA PHE A 205 -2.49 23.49 -2.18
C PHE A 205 -2.50 24.81 -1.39
N LYS A 206 -2.09 24.80 -0.12
CA LYS A 206 -2.05 25.99 0.77
C LYS A 206 -3.39 26.73 0.93
N ASN A 207 -4.50 26.01 0.74
CA ASN A 207 -5.88 26.54 0.82
C ASN A 207 -6.70 25.92 1.96
N GLY A 208 -6.08 25.14 2.83
CA GLY A 208 -6.74 24.46 3.96
C GLY A 208 -7.34 23.10 3.65
N THR A 209 -7.27 22.63 2.40
CA THR A 209 -7.72 21.26 2.04
C THR A 209 -6.91 20.23 2.79
N ARG A 210 -7.59 19.21 3.30
CA ARG A 210 -7.02 18.10 4.10
C ARG A 210 -7.49 16.74 3.58
N LEU A 211 -6.90 15.67 4.11
CA LEU A 211 -7.29 14.29 3.78
C LEU A 211 -8.79 14.05 3.97
N ILE A 212 -9.39 14.60 5.03
CA ILE A 212 -10.82 14.41 5.31
C ILE A 212 -11.71 14.91 4.17
N ASP A 213 -11.34 16.00 3.50
CA ASP A 213 -12.11 16.53 2.36
C ASP A 213 -12.09 15.55 1.18
N ALA A 214 -10.94 14.90 0.94
CA ALA A 214 -10.81 13.83 -0.06
C ALA A 214 -11.63 12.58 0.30
N VAL A 215 -11.67 12.21 1.58
CA VAL A 215 -12.46 11.07 2.08
C VAL A 215 -13.95 11.36 1.93
N GLU A 216 -14.42 12.56 2.28
CA GLU A 216 -15.80 12.98 2.09
C GLU A 216 -16.22 12.98 0.61
N ALA A 217 -15.36 13.54 -0.27
CA ALA A 217 -15.59 13.51 -1.71
C ALA A 217 -15.70 12.06 -2.24
N ALA A 218 -14.85 11.16 -1.75
CA ALA A 218 -14.89 9.75 -2.15
C ALA A 218 -16.11 8.99 -1.60
N CYS A 219 -16.59 9.33 -0.40
CA CYS A 219 -17.77 8.70 0.21
C CYS A 219 -19.09 9.29 -0.32
N GLY A 220 -19.06 10.48 -0.91
CA GLY A 220 -20.24 11.21 -1.37
C GLY A 220 -20.81 10.76 -2.72
N CYS A 221 -20.17 9.85 -3.44
CA CYS A 221 -20.65 9.34 -4.72
C CYS A 221 -21.85 8.38 -4.57
N ASP A 222 -22.62 8.22 -5.65
CA ASP A 222 -23.76 7.32 -5.66
C ASP A 222 -23.34 5.84 -5.78
N GLY A 223 -24.20 4.93 -5.33
CA GLY A 223 -24.02 3.49 -5.48
C GLY A 223 -23.72 2.74 -4.18
N ASP A 224 -23.73 1.41 -4.32
CA ASP A 224 -23.47 0.45 -3.24
C ASP A 224 -21.99 0.05 -3.26
N TYR A 225 -21.17 0.75 -2.47
CA TYR A 225 -19.74 0.56 -2.33
C TYR A 225 -19.26 1.13 -0.98
N ARG A 226 -18.01 0.84 -0.64
CA ARG A 226 -17.37 1.39 0.55
C ARG A 226 -15.98 1.98 0.23
N VAL A 227 -15.53 2.89 1.08
CA VAL A 227 -14.24 3.57 0.95
C VAL A 227 -13.31 3.11 2.06
N ARG A 228 -12.08 2.78 1.72
CA ARG A 228 -11.02 2.46 2.67
C ARG A 228 -9.88 3.46 2.55
N ILE A 229 -9.38 3.92 3.68
CA ILE A 229 -8.18 4.76 3.72
C ILE A 229 -6.94 3.85 3.80
N GLY A 230 -5.91 4.19 3.05
CA GLY A 230 -4.59 3.55 3.16
C GLY A 230 -3.87 3.92 4.47
N SER A 231 -2.54 3.81 4.47
CA SER A 231 -1.74 4.12 5.66
C SER A 231 -1.76 5.61 5.99
N VAL A 232 -1.89 5.92 7.27
CA VAL A 232 -1.95 7.29 7.80
C VAL A 232 -0.91 7.50 8.90
N GLU A 233 -0.46 8.75 9.02
CA GLU A 233 0.49 9.16 10.04
C GLU A 233 -0.27 9.68 11.27
N PRO A 234 0.05 9.21 12.50
CA PRO A 234 -0.73 9.49 13.70
C PRO A 234 -0.88 10.98 14.02
N GLU A 235 0.21 11.75 13.93
CA GLU A 235 0.26 13.16 14.31
C GLU A 235 -0.53 14.09 13.39
N LEU A 236 -1.08 13.59 12.29
CA LEU A 236 -1.74 14.39 11.27
C LEU A 236 -3.26 14.21 11.23
N ILE A 237 -3.83 13.46 12.17
CA ILE A 237 -5.28 13.22 12.30
C ILE A 237 -5.79 14.02 13.50
N SER A 238 -6.64 15.01 13.25
CA SER A 238 -7.24 15.81 14.32
C SER A 238 -8.54 15.19 14.87
N ASP A 239 -8.97 15.65 16.05
CA ASP A 239 -10.26 15.26 16.64
C ASP A 239 -11.45 15.64 15.74
N GLU A 240 -11.34 16.77 15.03
CA GLU A 240 -12.32 17.19 14.04
C GLU A 240 -12.38 16.20 12.87
N ASP A 241 -11.22 15.72 12.38
CA ASP A 241 -11.17 14.74 11.29
C ASP A 241 -11.84 13.42 11.70
N ILE A 242 -11.57 12.94 12.94
CA ILE A 242 -12.21 11.73 13.48
C ILE A 242 -13.73 11.91 13.53
N LEU A 243 -14.21 13.06 14.04
CA LEU A 243 -15.63 13.34 14.13
C LEU A 243 -16.31 13.43 12.75
N ARG A 244 -15.64 14.03 11.76
CA ARG A 244 -16.14 14.07 10.37
C ARG A 244 -16.16 12.66 9.76
N MET A 245 -15.08 11.91 9.89
CA MET A 245 -14.99 10.52 9.42
C MET A 245 -16.07 9.62 10.03
N SER A 246 -16.39 9.78 11.30
CA SER A 246 -17.38 8.93 12.00
C SER A 246 -18.82 9.10 11.51
N LYS A 247 -19.10 10.14 10.71
CA LYS A 247 -20.40 10.39 10.07
C LYS A 247 -20.52 9.78 8.67
N LEU A 248 -19.44 9.21 8.13
CA LEU A 248 -19.40 8.67 6.78
C LEU A 248 -19.74 7.18 6.79
N GLU A 249 -20.98 6.83 6.46
CA GLU A 249 -21.48 5.44 6.47
C GLU A 249 -20.71 4.50 5.53
N LYS A 250 -20.18 5.02 4.42
CA LYS A 250 -19.41 4.26 3.45
C LYS A 250 -17.94 4.06 3.86
N LEU A 251 -17.47 4.74 4.91
CA LEU A 251 -16.09 4.62 5.35
C LEU A 251 -15.86 3.31 6.12
N CYS A 252 -14.88 2.55 5.70
CA CYS A 252 -14.47 1.32 6.37
C CYS A 252 -13.87 1.61 7.76
N SER A 253 -14.27 0.87 8.78
CA SER A 253 -13.77 0.96 10.15
C SER A 253 -12.39 0.27 10.32
N HIS A 254 -11.44 0.66 9.49
CA HIS A 254 -10.08 0.15 9.47
C HIS A 254 -9.08 1.30 9.35
N PHE A 255 -8.16 1.39 10.30
CA PHE A 255 -7.15 2.43 10.35
C PHE A 255 -5.76 1.80 10.44
N HIS A 256 -4.97 1.96 9.38
CA HIS A 256 -3.57 1.56 9.40
C HIS A 256 -2.73 2.77 9.83
N LEU A 257 -2.32 2.77 11.10
CA LEU A 257 -1.53 3.84 11.72
C LEU A 257 -0.06 3.44 11.77
N SER A 258 0.82 4.21 11.13
CA SER A 258 2.26 3.88 11.04
C SER A 258 2.96 4.15 12.37
N LEU A 259 3.11 3.14 13.26
CA LEU A 259 3.79 3.28 14.57
C LEU A 259 5.31 3.30 14.43
N GLN A 260 5.86 2.37 13.70
CA GLN A 260 7.30 2.11 13.51
C GLN A 260 8.03 1.60 14.76
N SER A 261 7.82 2.14 15.94
CA SER A 261 8.37 1.66 17.22
C SER A 261 7.47 2.06 18.39
N GLY A 262 7.33 1.20 19.39
CA GLY A 262 6.63 1.51 20.64
C GLY A 262 7.55 2.07 21.74
N CYS A 263 8.66 2.73 21.36
CA CYS A 263 9.62 3.34 22.27
C CYS A 263 9.99 4.74 21.80
N ASP A 264 9.80 5.75 22.65
CA ASP A 264 9.97 7.16 22.30
C ASP A 264 11.42 7.51 21.90
N GLU A 265 12.41 6.90 22.57
CA GLU A 265 13.82 7.11 22.25
C GLU A 265 14.14 6.61 20.83
N THR A 266 13.53 5.50 20.42
CA THR A 266 13.68 4.96 19.07
C THR A 266 12.90 5.81 18.06
N LEU A 267 11.67 6.22 18.35
CA LEU A 267 10.87 7.13 17.52
C LEU A 267 11.61 8.45 17.25
N LYS A 268 12.21 9.03 18.27
CA LYS A 268 13.03 10.24 18.13
C LYS A 268 14.23 10.03 17.21
N ARG A 269 14.94 8.90 17.32
CA ARG A 269 16.05 8.56 16.40
C ARG A 269 15.58 8.31 14.97
N MET A 270 14.34 7.80 14.80
CA MET A 270 13.70 7.64 13.51
C MET A 270 13.22 8.96 12.89
N ASN A 271 13.30 10.09 13.62
CA ASN A 271 12.72 11.39 13.24
C ASN A 271 11.20 11.30 13.07
N ARG A 272 10.52 10.63 14.03
CA ARG A 272 9.06 10.64 14.09
C ARG A 272 8.59 11.85 14.92
N HIS A 273 7.43 12.39 14.57
CA HIS A 273 6.90 13.65 15.14
C HIS A 273 5.73 13.41 16.10
N TYR A 274 5.67 12.24 16.69
CA TYR A 274 4.73 11.83 17.74
C TYR A 274 5.46 10.93 18.74
N ASP A 275 4.88 10.79 19.92
CA ASP A 275 5.32 9.85 20.95
C ASP A 275 4.31 8.71 21.15
N THR A 276 4.64 7.77 22.04
CA THR A 276 3.79 6.62 22.32
C THR A 276 2.49 7.01 23.02
N ALA A 277 2.48 8.08 23.82
CA ALA A 277 1.27 8.55 24.52
C ALA A 277 0.27 9.16 23.54
N GLU A 278 0.71 10.02 22.62
CA GLU A 278 -0.10 10.61 21.55
C GLU A 278 -0.69 9.52 20.63
N TYR A 279 0.13 8.50 20.31
CA TYR A 279 -0.33 7.38 19.51
C TYR A 279 -1.42 6.56 20.22
N ALA A 280 -1.24 6.27 21.52
CA ALA A 280 -2.22 5.53 22.30
C ALA A 280 -3.55 6.31 22.42
N GLU A 281 -3.47 7.63 22.68
CA GLU A 281 -4.65 8.50 22.74
C GLU A 281 -5.43 8.50 21.42
N LEU A 282 -4.74 8.57 20.26
CA LEU A 282 -5.39 8.47 18.96
C LEU A 282 -6.11 7.12 18.78
N CYS A 283 -5.48 6.02 19.18
CA CYS A 283 -6.10 4.69 19.13
C CYS A 283 -7.39 4.62 19.96
N GLU A 284 -7.38 5.19 21.16
CA GLU A 284 -8.56 5.25 22.02
C GLU A 284 -9.68 6.11 21.41
N LYS A 285 -9.34 7.27 20.84
CA LYS A 285 -10.29 8.14 20.15
C LYS A 285 -10.95 7.42 18.96
N LEU A 286 -10.17 6.73 18.12
CA LEU A 286 -10.70 5.97 17.00
C LEU A 286 -11.63 4.83 17.48
N ARG A 287 -11.25 4.06 18.48
CA ARG A 287 -12.10 2.99 19.05
C ARG A 287 -13.41 3.51 19.64
N ARG A 288 -13.40 4.71 20.19
CA ARG A 288 -14.61 5.37 20.75
C ARG A 288 -15.59 5.76 19.64
N HIS A 289 -15.09 6.27 18.52
CA HIS A 289 -15.92 6.75 17.41
C HIS A 289 -16.29 5.68 16.39
N PHE A 290 -15.50 4.61 16.29
CA PHE A 290 -15.71 3.50 15.34
C PHE A 290 -15.77 2.16 16.08
N PRO A 291 -16.97 1.73 16.50
CA PRO A 291 -17.13 0.44 17.17
C PRO A 291 -16.57 -0.71 16.34
N ASN A 292 -15.84 -1.63 16.98
CA ASN A 292 -15.19 -2.79 16.33
C ASN A 292 -14.18 -2.41 15.25
N CYS A 293 -13.64 -1.19 15.24
CA CYS A 293 -12.61 -0.84 14.26
C CYS A 293 -11.34 -1.67 14.45
N ALA A 294 -10.70 -1.98 13.34
CA ALA A 294 -9.35 -2.53 13.36
C ALA A 294 -8.33 -1.41 13.31
N ILE A 295 -7.43 -1.40 14.28
CA ILE A 295 -6.20 -0.61 14.21
C ILE A 295 -5.08 -1.57 13.84
N THR A 296 -4.45 -1.30 12.70
CA THR A 296 -3.31 -2.07 12.19
C THR A 296 -2.09 -1.18 12.08
N THR A 297 -0.90 -1.77 12.08
CA THR A 297 0.32 -0.98 12.11
C THR A 297 1.51 -1.68 11.45
N ASP A 298 2.55 -0.88 11.20
CA ASP A 298 3.89 -1.33 10.86
C ASP A 298 4.81 -1.14 12.08
N ILE A 299 5.61 -2.16 12.44
CA ILE A 299 6.65 -2.08 13.46
C ILE A 299 7.98 -2.52 12.87
N MET A 300 8.98 -1.66 13.02
CA MET A 300 10.35 -1.91 12.62
C MET A 300 11.17 -2.31 13.84
N VAL A 301 11.84 -3.45 13.79
CA VAL A 301 12.70 -3.94 14.86
C VAL A 301 14.17 -3.90 14.44
N GLY A 302 15.05 -3.72 15.43
CA GLY A 302 16.50 -3.70 15.19
C GLY A 302 16.97 -2.45 14.46
N PHE A 303 16.32 -1.31 14.75
CA PHE A 303 16.80 -0.01 14.30
C PHE A 303 18.19 0.29 14.89
N PRO A 304 19.07 1.07 14.23
CA PRO A 304 20.39 1.38 14.79
C PRO A 304 20.31 1.91 16.21
N GLN A 305 21.16 1.35 17.11
CA GLN A 305 21.24 1.67 18.53
C GLN A 305 20.02 1.26 19.37
N GLU A 306 19.06 0.51 18.84
CA GLU A 306 17.96 -0.02 19.63
C GLU A 306 18.49 -0.98 20.71
N THR A 307 18.34 -0.61 21.99
CA THR A 307 18.77 -1.47 23.12
C THR A 307 17.75 -2.57 23.41
N ASP A 308 18.07 -3.50 24.30
CA ASP A 308 17.11 -4.53 24.73
C ASP A 308 15.97 -3.89 25.54
N GLU A 309 16.27 -2.88 26.38
CA GLU A 309 15.23 -2.16 27.15
C GLU A 309 14.27 -1.38 26.23
N GLU A 310 14.78 -0.77 25.17
CA GLU A 310 13.94 -0.08 24.18
C GLU A 310 13.04 -1.06 23.42
N PHE A 311 13.58 -2.23 23.06
CA PHE A 311 12.82 -3.29 22.43
C PHE A 311 11.74 -3.85 23.35
N GLU A 312 12.02 -4.09 24.65
CA GLU A 312 11.05 -4.53 25.64
C GLU A 312 9.92 -3.48 25.83
N LYS A 313 10.24 -2.17 25.88
CA LYS A 313 9.24 -1.11 25.85
C LYS A 313 8.33 -1.22 24.64
N SER A 314 8.91 -1.44 23.45
CA SER A 314 8.14 -1.58 22.21
C SER A 314 7.24 -2.81 22.20
N LEU A 315 7.69 -3.95 22.73
CA LEU A 315 6.87 -5.14 22.95
C LEU A 315 5.68 -4.87 23.88
N ALA A 316 5.94 -4.27 25.03
CA ALA A 316 4.91 -3.93 26.01
C ALA A 316 3.88 -2.97 25.40
N PHE A 317 4.33 -1.97 24.66
CA PHE A 317 3.45 -1.02 23.99
C PHE A 317 2.57 -1.70 22.93
N ALA A 318 3.13 -2.56 22.07
CA ALA A 318 2.37 -3.30 21.07
C ALA A 318 1.28 -4.17 21.70
N LYS A 319 1.61 -4.85 22.82
CA LYS A 319 0.66 -5.64 23.60
C LYS A 319 -0.46 -4.78 24.18
N ASN A 320 -0.13 -3.62 24.75
CA ASN A 320 -1.10 -2.72 25.37
C ASN A 320 -2.07 -2.10 24.36
N ILE A 321 -1.56 -1.67 23.20
CA ILE A 321 -2.43 -1.13 22.13
C ILE A 321 -3.35 -2.21 21.58
N SER A 322 -2.92 -3.48 21.59
CA SER A 322 -3.74 -4.60 21.12
C SER A 322 -4.16 -4.42 19.66
N PHE A 323 -3.18 -4.44 18.77
CA PHE A 323 -3.41 -4.29 17.35
C PHE A 323 -4.20 -5.47 16.74
N ALA A 324 -5.08 -5.16 15.79
CA ALA A 324 -5.81 -6.16 15.02
C ALA A 324 -4.90 -6.91 14.02
N GLU A 325 -3.87 -6.24 13.51
CA GLU A 325 -2.85 -6.82 12.63
C GLU A 325 -1.59 -5.95 12.71
N THR A 326 -0.42 -6.56 12.63
CA THR A 326 0.87 -5.84 12.65
C THR A 326 1.80 -6.42 11.61
N HIS A 327 2.34 -5.54 10.76
CA HIS A 327 3.41 -5.89 9.84
C HIS A 327 4.76 -5.61 10.50
N ILE A 328 5.57 -6.64 10.68
CA ILE A 328 6.85 -6.55 11.39
C ILE A 328 8.00 -6.63 10.40
N PHE A 329 8.88 -5.63 10.44
CA PHE A 329 10.01 -5.51 9.54
C PHE A 329 11.33 -5.42 10.31
N PRO A 330 12.28 -6.34 10.08
CA PRO A 330 13.66 -6.07 10.47
C PRO A 330 14.19 -4.85 9.72
N TYR A 331 14.84 -3.90 10.42
CA TYR A 331 15.43 -2.74 9.77
C TYR A 331 16.34 -3.14 8.61
N SER A 332 16.07 -2.57 7.44
CA SER A 332 16.83 -2.77 6.21
C SER A 332 17.60 -1.52 5.85
N ARG A 333 18.92 -1.59 5.82
CA ARG A 333 19.79 -0.48 5.44
C ARG A 333 19.47 -0.02 4.00
N ARG A 334 19.33 1.29 3.85
CA ARG A 334 19.16 1.90 2.52
C ARG A 334 20.28 2.92 2.31
N PRO A 335 21.11 2.75 1.26
CA PRO A 335 22.14 3.73 0.92
C PRO A 335 21.55 5.14 0.84
N THR A 336 22.32 6.15 1.21
CA THR A 336 21.94 7.57 1.25
C THR A 336 21.07 8.02 2.42
N THR A 337 20.38 7.12 3.11
CA THR A 337 19.58 7.49 4.30
C THR A 337 20.45 7.84 5.49
N VAL A 338 19.90 8.64 6.42
CA VAL A 338 20.59 9.00 7.66
C VAL A 338 20.87 7.76 8.51
N ALA A 339 19.88 6.87 8.65
CA ALA A 339 20.00 5.65 9.45
C ALA A 339 21.06 4.67 8.90
N ASP A 340 21.32 4.68 7.59
CA ASP A 340 22.39 3.87 7.01
C ASP A 340 23.79 4.25 7.54
N LYS A 341 23.97 5.53 7.84
CA LYS A 341 25.23 6.10 8.34
C LYS A 341 25.36 6.06 9.87
N MET A 342 24.30 5.72 10.59
CA MET A 342 24.33 5.62 12.06
C MET A 342 25.26 4.50 12.51
N LYS A 343 26.01 4.75 13.59
CA LYS A 343 26.75 3.72 14.31
C LYS A 343 25.78 2.81 15.08
N GLY A 344 26.27 1.68 15.59
CA GLY A 344 25.43 0.77 16.40
C GLY A 344 24.39 0.02 15.55
N GLN A 345 24.74 -0.35 14.33
CA GLN A 345 23.94 -1.24 13.49
C GLN A 345 23.84 -2.62 14.14
N LEU A 346 22.62 -3.13 14.36
CA LEU A 346 22.41 -4.45 14.91
C LEU A 346 22.68 -5.53 13.85
N ASP A 347 23.15 -6.68 14.31
CA ASP A 347 23.38 -7.83 13.45
C ASP A 347 22.07 -8.50 13.01
N ARG A 348 22.18 -9.37 11.99
CA ARG A 348 21.01 -10.03 11.41
C ARG A 348 20.31 -10.98 12.39
N LYS A 349 21.06 -11.65 13.28
CA LYS A 349 20.50 -12.61 14.23
C LYS A 349 19.63 -11.90 15.25
N THR A 350 20.13 -10.80 15.83
CA THR A 350 19.38 -9.95 16.77
C THR A 350 18.08 -9.43 16.14
N LYS A 351 18.14 -8.89 14.91
CA LYS A 351 16.96 -8.40 14.19
C LYS A 351 15.90 -9.50 13.97
N HIS A 352 16.33 -10.71 13.57
CA HIS A 352 15.40 -11.81 13.37
C HIS A 352 14.80 -12.31 14.68
N SER A 353 15.59 -12.38 15.76
CA SER A 353 15.10 -12.76 17.09
C SER A 353 14.02 -11.77 17.58
N ARG A 354 14.29 -10.46 17.47
CA ARG A 354 13.32 -9.42 17.84
C ARG A 354 12.06 -9.47 16.98
N ALA A 355 12.20 -9.72 15.67
CA ALA A 355 11.04 -9.86 14.79
C ALA A 355 10.16 -11.05 15.18
N ALA A 356 10.75 -12.19 15.57
CA ALA A 356 9.99 -13.36 16.02
C ALA A 356 9.25 -13.06 17.33
N GLN A 357 9.92 -12.48 18.33
CA GLN A 357 9.29 -12.12 19.61
C GLN A 357 8.14 -11.10 19.43
N MET A 358 8.33 -10.09 18.58
CA MET A 358 7.27 -9.12 18.28
C MET A 358 6.09 -9.81 17.57
N ALA A 359 6.37 -10.77 16.67
CA ALA A 359 5.33 -11.53 15.97
C ALA A 359 4.49 -12.36 16.95
N ASP A 360 5.11 -13.02 17.93
CA ASP A 360 4.42 -13.78 18.94
C ASP A 360 3.41 -12.92 19.72
N VAL A 361 3.85 -11.75 20.22
CA VAL A 361 2.98 -10.79 20.93
C VAL A 361 1.86 -10.28 20.03
N CYS A 362 2.16 -9.91 18.80
CA CYS A 362 1.16 -9.36 17.88
C CYS A 362 0.15 -10.43 17.39
N ASN A 363 0.56 -11.69 17.28
CA ASN A 363 -0.36 -12.79 16.97
C ASN A 363 -1.33 -13.05 18.13
N GLU A 364 -0.89 -12.94 19.39
CA GLU A 364 -1.78 -13.01 20.55
C GLU A 364 -2.85 -11.91 20.49
N THR A 365 -2.45 -10.65 20.27
CA THR A 365 -3.39 -9.52 20.21
C THR A 365 -4.36 -9.64 19.03
N LYS A 366 -3.88 -10.09 17.86
CA LYS A 366 -4.72 -10.40 16.70
C LYS A 366 -5.78 -11.45 17.04
N ALA A 367 -5.39 -12.56 17.65
CA ALA A 367 -6.32 -13.63 18.02
C ALA A 367 -7.40 -13.13 19.00
N LEU A 368 -7.03 -12.29 19.98
CA LEU A 368 -7.98 -11.66 20.90
C LEU A 368 -8.95 -10.72 20.17
N TYR A 369 -8.45 -9.90 19.24
CA TYR A 369 -9.29 -9.03 18.42
C TYR A 369 -10.29 -9.83 17.59
N LEU A 370 -9.84 -10.88 16.86
CA LEU A 370 -10.73 -11.73 16.07
C LEU A 370 -11.79 -12.43 16.94
N LYS A 371 -11.39 -12.90 18.11
CA LYS A 371 -12.33 -13.50 19.10
C LYS A 371 -13.39 -12.49 19.57
N SER A 372 -13.06 -11.21 19.73
CA SER A 372 -14.00 -10.18 20.15
C SER A 372 -15.10 -9.90 19.11
N LEU A 373 -14.90 -10.29 17.87
CA LEU A 373 -15.90 -10.13 16.81
C LEU A 373 -16.94 -11.24 16.76
N VAL A 374 -16.75 -12.33 17.51
CA VAL A 374 -17.71 -13.45 17.55
C VAL A 374 -19.04 -12.96 18.14
N GLY A 375 -20.14 -13.26 17.46
CA GLY A 375 -21.48 -12.78 17.78
C GLY A 375 -21.84 -11.44 17.14
N THR A 376 -20.90 -10.77 16.45
CA THR A 376 -21.22 -9.54 15.70
C THR A 376 -21.66 -9.87 14.27
N VAL A 377 -22.37 -8.92 13.65
CA VAL A 377 -22.71 -8.95 12.23
C VAL A 377 -21.77 -8.03 11.47
N GLN A 378 -21.15 -8.57 10.42
CA GLN A 378 -20.24 -7.84 9.56
C GLN A 378 -20.76 -7.83 8.11
N GLU A 379 -20.62 -6.71 7.42
CA GLU A 379 -20.87 -6.63 5.97
C GLU A 379 -19.62 -7.05 5.21
N VAL A 380 -19.60 -8.27 4.70
CA VAL A 380 -18.44 -8.87 4.05
C VAL A 380 -18.49 -8.71 2.55
N LEU A 381 -17.43 -8.15 1.97
CA LEU A 381 -17.20 -8.10 0.54
C LEU A 381 -16.51 -9.39 0.09
N PHE A 382 -17.20 -10.22 -0.65
CA PHE A 382 -16.66 -11.47 -1.17
C PHE A 382 -15.78 -11.25 -2.40
N GLU A 383 -14.67 -11.97 -2.46
CA GLU A 383 -13.66 -11.87 -3.50
C GLU A 383 -13.60 -13.12 -4.38
N LYS A 384 -12.56 -13.23 -5.21
CA LYS A 384 -12.33 -14.42 -6.05
C LYS A 384 -12.17 -15.64 -5.14
N GLU A 385 -12.91 -16.70 -5.44
CA GLU A 385 -12.80 -17.96 -4.74
C GLU A 385 -11.39 -18.56 -4.93
N THR A 386 -10.73 -18.84 -3.81
CA THR A 386 -9.40 -19.45 -3.76
C THR A 386 -9.45 -20.87 -3.15
N SER A 387 -10.63 -21.28 -2.67
CA SER A 387 -10.85 -22.58 -2.03
C SER A 387 -12.15 -23.22 -2.53
N PRO A 388 -12.18 -24.54 -2.76
CA PRO A 388 -13.42 -25.25 -3.07
C PRO A 388 -14.37 -25.36 -1.87
N GLN A 389 -13.86 -25.18 -0.64
CA GLN A 389 -14.63 -25.38 0.60
C GLN A 389 -15.20 -24.09 1.19
N TRP A 390 -14.62 -22.93 0.82
CA TRP A 390 -14.93 -21.65 1.46
C TRP A 390 -15.16 -20.54 0.44
N HIS A 391 -16.20 -19.76 0.66
CA HIS A 391 -16.26 -18.39 0.17
C HIS A 391 -15.48 -17.52 1.14
N GLN A 392 -14.65 -16.62 0.61
CA GLN A 392 -13.80 -15.74 1.41
C GLN A 392 -14.02 -14.28 1.00
N GLY A 393 -14.07 -13.42 1.99
CA GLY A 393 -14.18 -11.99 1.79
C GLY A 393 -13.59 -11.20 2.94
N HIS A 394 -13.67 -9.88 2.87
CA HIS A 394 -13.18 -8.99 3.92
C HIS A 394 -14.31 -8.13 4.47
N ALA A 395 -14.33 -7.97 5.79
CA ALA A 395 -15.23 -7.06 6.48
C ALA A 395 -14.73 -5.60 6.38
N PRO A 396 -15.52 -4.58 6.78
CA PRO A 396 -15.08 -3.18 6.80
C PRO A 396 -13.81 -2.96 7.63
N ASN A 397 -13.64 -3.69 8.73
CA ASN A 397 -12.43 -3.70 9.56
C ASN A 397 -11.27 -4.53 8.98
N TYR A 398 -11.35 -4.92 7.72
CA TYR A 398 -10.33 -5.68 6.96
C TYR A 398 -10.08 -7.11 7.44
N VAL A 399 -10.89 -7.61 8.38
CA VAL A 399 -10.80 -9.01 8.81
C VAL A 399 -11.25 -9.94 7.69
N THR A 400 -10.48 -10.99 7.47
CA THR A 400 -10.85 -12.05 6.53
C THR A 400 -11.93 -12.93 7.14
N VAL A 401 -13.07 -13.03 6.47
CA VAL A 401 -14.22 -13.85 6.86
C VAL A 401 -14.42 -14.97 5.86
N LYS A 402 -14.59 -16.19 6.38
CA LYS A 402 -14.88 -17.41 5.61
C LYS A 402 -16.26 -17.95 5.94
N ILE A 403 -17.03 -18.33 4.92
CA ILE A 403 -18.28 -19.05 5.07
C ILE A 403 -18.24 -20.36 4.25
N PRO A 404 -18.89 -21.45 4.70
CA PRO A 404 -18.91 -22.69 3.95
C PRO A 404 -19.54 -22.52 2.56
N ARG A 405 -18.95 -23.15 1.56
CA ARG A 405 -19.59 -23.28 0.24
C ARG A 405 -20.63 -24.39 0.29
N THR A 406 -21.87 -24.03 0.00
CA THR A 406 -22.99 -24.98 -0.06
C THR A 406 -23.25 -25.50 -1.47
N SER A 407 -22.72 -24.82 -2.50
CA SER A 407 -22.81 -25.19 -3.91
C SER A 407 -21.59 -24.63 -4.66
N GLU A 408 -20.97 -25.42 -5.55
CA GLU A 408 -19.88 -24.98 -6.41
C GLU A 408 -20.34 -23.99 -7.51
N GLU A 409 -21.63 -23.93 -7.77
CA GLU A 409 -22.19 -23.15 -8.89
C GLU A 409 -22.44 -21.69 -8.57
N VAL A 410 -22.48 -21.30 -7.29
CA VAL A 410 -22.79 -19.92 -6.88
C VAL A 410 -21.53 -19.18 -6.46
N SER A 411 -21.09 -18.24 -7.30
CA SER A 411 -20.05 -17.28 -6.93
C SER A 411 -20.66 -16.11 -6.16
N LEU A 412 -20.08 -15.80 -4.99
CA LEU A 412 -20.40 -14.62 -4.19
C LEU A 412 -19.50 -13.44 -4.53
N ARG A 413 -18.62 -13.57 -5.50
CA ARG A 413 -17.69 -12.54 -5.89
C ARG A 413 -18.38 -11.20 -6.17
N ARG A 414 -17.84 -10.11 -5.66
CA ARG A 414 -18.36 -8.74 -5.75
C ARG A 414 -19.68 -8.49 -5.01
N GLN A 415 -20.11 -9.39 -4.15
CA GLN A 415 -21.28 -9.19 -3.32
C GLN A 415 -20.89 -8.68 -1.94
N LEU A 416 -21.61 -7.69 -1.44
CA LEU A 416 -21.59 -7.20 -0.07
C LEU A 416 -22.73 -7.90 0.68
N LEU A 417 -22.40 -8.78 1.62
CA LEU A 417 -23.39 -9.60 2.33
C LEU A 417 -23.19 -9.52 3.84
N LYS A 418 -24.30 -9.53 4.57
CA LYS A 418 -24.28 -9.55 6.03
C LYS A 418 -23.99 -10.95 6.56
N ILE A 419 -22.95 -11.07 7.35
CA ILE A 419 -22.44 -12.32 7.92
C ILE A 419 -22.41 -12.21 9.44
N GLU A 420 -23.09 -13.12 10.13
CA GLU A 420 -22.93 -13.31 11.57
C GLU A 420 -21.64 -14.09 11.82
N ILE A 421 -20.71 -13.52 12.57
CA ILE A 421 -19.45 -14.16 12.95
C ILE A 421 -19.73 -15.20 14.03
N THR A 422 -19.46 -16.47 13.78
CA THR A 422 -19.77 -17.58 14.69
C THR A 422 -18.55 -18.08 15.45
N SER A 423 -17.35 -17.97 14.88
CA SER A 423 -16.10 -18.40 15.51
C SER A 423 -14.88 -17.72 14.88
N SER A 424 -13.71 -17.90 15.52
CA SER A 424 -12.41 -17.56 14.95
C SER A 424 -11.36 -18.59 15.35
N ASP A 425 -10.33 -18.79 14.53
CA ASP A 425 -9.19 -19.67 14.80
C ASP A 425 -7.90 -18.90 15.14
N GLY A 426 -8.01 -17.56 15.29
CA GLY A 426 -6.87 -16.67 15.53
C GLY A 426 -6.21 -16.13 14.25
N GLU A 427 -6.56 -16.67 13.08
CA GLU A 427 -6.11 -16.21 11.77
C GLU A 427 -7.28 -15.65 10.94
N PHE A 428 -8.43 -16.32 10.98
CA PHE A 428 -9.65 -15.98 10.24
C PHE A 428 -10.87 -15.93 11.16
N CYS A 429 -11.89 -15.20 10.73
CA CYS A 429 -13.24 -15.35 11.28
C CYS A 429 -14.08 -16.27 10.39
N TYR A 430 -14.95 -17.04 11.02
CA TYR A 430 -15.93 -17.89 10.36
C TYR A 430 -17.34 -17.40 10.67
N GLY A 431 -18.23 -17.54 9.69
CA GLY A 431 -19.58 -17.02 9.87
C GLY A 431 -20.62 -17.76 9.05
N LYS A 432 -21.84 -17.28 9.15
CA LYS A 432 -22.98 -17.73 8.35
C LYS A 432 -23.72 -16.52 7.78
N LEU A 433 -24.31 -16.69 6.62
CA LEU A 433 -25.18 -15.69 5.96
C LEU A 433 -26.45 -15.50 6.79
N ILE A 434 -26.90 -14.23 6.93
CA ILE A 434 -28.16 -13.85 7.60
C ILE A 434 -29.11 -13.13 6.65
#